data_7b71a279e19f03851bfc635f136e6df8
#
_entry.id   7b71a279e19f03851bfc635f136e6df8
#
_cell.length_a   1.000
_cell.length_b   1.000
_cell.length_c   1.000
_cell.angle_alpha   90.00
_cell.angle_beta   90.00
_cell.angle_gamma   90.00
#
_symmetry.space_group_name_H-M   'P 1'
#
loop_
_entity.id
_entity.type
_entity.pdbx_description
1 polymer ?
#
loop_
_entity_poly.entity_id
_entity_poly.type
_entity_poly.pdbx_seq_one_letter_code
_entity_poly.pdbx_strand_id
1 'polypeptide(L)'
;EPTVIEITKTSLTDGKELEGAKLQVTDENGKIVDSWTSGKEAHIIKELVVGQKYTLTETKPADGYVTAESITFTAEDTAKSQKIEMKDDVTKVEISKTDISGKELPGAKLTILDKDGKTVESWTSEEKPHYIEMLPIGEYTLREESAPDGYLVSEDVKFTVEDTGEIQKVVMKDEVKPEETPIPETPSTQVTDTPKTGDDTHMLIWILLAIAGMAGSVSAFWVVKKRK
;
A
#
# COMPACT_ATOMS: atom_id res chain seq x y z
N GLU A 1 -26.02 -45.40 -5.04
CA GLU A 1 -25.83 -44.57 -3.84
C GLU A 1 -25.67 -43.11 -4.26
N PRO A 2 -26.06 -42.14 -3.41
CA PRO A 2 -25.87 -40.73 -3.76
C PRO A 2 -24.36 -40.42 -3.81
N THR A 3 -23.94 -39.58 -4.78
CA THR A 3 -22.59 -39.07 -4.85
C THR A 3 -22.27 -38.23 -3.61
N VAL A 4 -21.05 -38.32 -3.10
CA VAL A 4 -20.55 -37.46 -2.02
C VAL A 4 -19.23 -36.85 -2.47
N ILE A 5 -19.21 -35.53 -2.65
CA ILE A 5 -18.00 -34.78 -3.00
C ILE A 5 -17.52 -34.02 -1.75
N GLU A 6 -16.28 -34.23 -1.36
CA GLU A 6 -15.62 -33.54 -0.27
C GLU A 6 -14.64 -32.51 -0.86
N ILE A 7 -14.90 -31.23 -0.63
CA ILE A 7 -14.10 -30.12 -1.16
C ILE A 7 -13.34 -29.45 -0.01
N THR A 8 -12.02 -29.45 -0.10
CA THR A 8 -11.14 -28.75 0.82
C THR A 8 -10.57 -27.49 0.16
N LYS A 9 -10.47 -26.42 0.93
CA LYS A 9 -9.84 -25.15 0.53
C LYS A 9 -8.65 -24.92 1.41
N THR A 10 -7.43 -25.09 0.91
CA THR A 10 -6.22 -25.12 1.72
C THR A 10 -5.17 -24.10 1.28
N SER A 11 -4.28 -23.73 2.20
CA SER A 11 -3.10 -22.93 1.91
C SER A 11 -2.04 -23.77 1.21
N LEU A 12 -1.45 -23.24 0.15
CA LEU A 12 -0.31 -23.85 -0.53
C LEU A 12 0.93 -23.90 0.39
N THR A 13 1.05 -22.94 1.31
CA THR A 13 2.22 -22.78 2.19
C THR A 13 2.28 -23.83 3.30
N ASP A 14 1.17 -24.10 3.99
CA ASP A 14 1.15 -25.00 5.17
C ASP A 14 0.09 -26.11 5.11
N GLY A 15 -0.70 -26.16 4.05
CA GLY A 15 -1.72 -27.18 3.81
C GLY A 15 -2.92 -27.11 4.75
N LYS A 16 -3.07 -26.06 5.55
CA LYS A 16 -4.24 -25.89 6.44
C LYS A 16 -5.44 -25.39 5.69
N GLU A 17 -6.62 -25.73 6.19
CA GLU A 17 -7.89 -25.19 5.70
C GLU A 17 -7.90 -23.66 5.81
N LEU A 18 -8.37 -23.01 4.72
CA LEU A 18 -8.53 -21.56 4.62
C LEU A 18 -9.97 -21.16 4.85
N GLU A 19 -10.19 -20.27 5.80
CA GLU A 19 -11.49 -19.68 6.08
C GLU A 19 -11.69 -18.38 5.28
N GLY A 20 -12.92 -18.14 4.79
CA GLY A 20 -13.32 -16.86 4.23
C GLY A 20 -13.26 -16.75 2.71
N ALA A 21 -12.77 -17.75 1.99
CA ALA A 21 -12.84 -17.81 0.54
C ALA A 21 -14.28 -18.08 0.08
N LYS A 22 -14.73 -17.42 -0.98
CA LYS A 22 -16.05 -17.68 -1.59
C LYS A 22 -15.91 -18.60 -2.78
N LEU A 23 -16.60 -19.72 -2.72
CA LEU A 23 -16.54 -20.79 -3.70
C LEU A 23 -17.92 -21.08 -4.29
N GLN A 24 -17.93 -21.54 -5.51
CA GLN A 24 -19.12 -22.05 -6.17
C GLN A 24 -18.81 -23.26 -7.05
N VAL A 25 -19.78 -24.13 -7.20
CA VAL A 25 -19.74 -25.21 -8.18
C VAL A 25 -20.85 -24.97 -9.21
N THR A 26 -20.48 -25.07 -10.49
CA THR A 26 -21.41 -24.96 -11.62
C THR A 26 -21.47 -26.25 -12.42
N ASP A 27 -22.61 -26.53 -13.04
CA ASP A 27 -22.78 -27.60 -14.04
C ASP A 27 -22.21 -27.17 -15.41
N GLU A 28 -22.29 -28.06 -16.40
CA GLU A 28 -21.82 -27.82 -17.78
C GLU A 28 -22.53 -26.66 -18.49
N ASN A 29 -23.73 -26.27 -18.03
CA ASN A 29 -24.51 -25.16 -18.57
C ASN A 29 -24.24 -23.84 -17.85
N GLY A 30 -23.30 -23.83 -16.89
CA GLY A 30 -22.95 -22.66 -16.08
C GLY A 30 -23.98 -22.38 -14.97
N LYS A 31 -24.93 -23.29 -14.70
CA LYS A 31 -25.84 -23.14 -13.58
C LYS A 31 -25.16 -23.45 -12.28
N ILE A 32 -25.26 -22.53 -11.31
CA ILE A 32 -24.72 -22.74 -9.95
C ILE A 32 -25.52 -23.87 -9.28
N VAL A 33 -24.84 -24.94 -8.87
CA VAL A 33 -25.42 -26.07 -8.13
C VAL A 33 -25.13 -25.96 -6.63
N ASP A 34 -24.05 -25.28 -6.25
CA ASP A 34 -23.74 -24.97 -4.85
C ASP A 34 -22.84 -23.73 -4.75
N SER A 35 -22.94 -23.00 -3.62
CA SER A 35 -22.04 -21.89 -3.30
C SER A 35 -21.95 -21.69 -1.79
N TRP A 36 -20.72 -21.47 -1.29
CA TRP A 36 -20.44 -21.32 0.16
C TRP A 36 -19.24 -20.43 0.42
N THR A 37 -19.04 -20.15 1.69
CA THR A 37 -17.78 -19.57 2.18
C THR A 37 -16.98 -20.66 2.90
N SER A 38 -15.71 -20.81 2.58
CA SER A 38 -14.84 -21.82 3.18
C SER A 38 -14.70 -21.61 4.69
N GLY A 39 -14.60 -22.71 5.42
CA GLY A 39 -14.45 -22.77 6.87
C GLY A 39 -13.26 -23.65 7.27
N LYS A 40 -13.27 -24.10 8.52
CA LYS A 40 -12.21 -24.96 9.10
C LYS A 40 -12.29 -26.42 8.67
N GLU A 41 -13.36 -26.80 7.99
CA GLU A 41 -13.66 -28.17 7.60
C GLU A 41 -14.02 -28.21 6.10
N ALA A 42 -13.82 -29.37 5.49
CA ALA A 42 -14.19 -29.63 4.12
C ALA A 42 -15.69 -29.40 3.90
N HIS A 43 -16.04 -28.83 2.77
CA HIS A 43 -17.43 -28.68 2.34
C HIS A 43 -17.92 -29.94 1.64
N ILE A 44 -19.12 -30.40 1.97
CA ILE A 44 -19.71 -31.64 1.45
C ILE A 44 -20.86 -31.32 0.50
N ILE A 45 -20.72 -31.71 -0.76
CA ILE A 45 -21.81 -31.66 -1.74
C ILE A 45 -22.33 -33.09 -1.95
N LYS A 46 -23.64 -33.25 -1.94
CA LYS A 46 -24.34 -34.52 -2.17
C LYS A 46 -25.21 -34.46 -3.42
N GLU A 47 -25.49 -35.63 -3.98
CA GLU A 47 -26.50 -35.80 -5.03
C GLU A 47 -26.18 -35.12 -6.38
N LEU A 48 -24.88 -34.96 -6.70
CA LEU A 48 -24.50 -34.61 -8.06
C LEU A 48 -24.79 -35.75 -9.03
N VAL A 49 -25.07 -35.42 -10.29
CA VAL A 49 -25.38 -36.42 -11.32
C VAL A 49 -24.11 -37.12 -11.76
N VAL A 50 -24.05 -38.43 -11.57
CA VAL A 50 -22.92 -39.28 -11.98
C VAL A 50 -22.62 -39.13 -13.48
N GLY A 51 -21.33 -39.01 -13.79
CA GLY A 51 -20.83 -38.84 -15.16
C GLY A 51 -20.90 -37.43 -15.70
N GLN A 52 -21.59 -36.49 -14.99
CA GLN A 52 -21.65 -35.10 -15.38
C GLN A 52 -20.42 -34.34 -14.90
N LYS A 53 -19.98 -33.37 -15.70
CA LYS A 53 -18.84 -32.47 -15.35
C LYS A 53 -19.35 -31.27 -14.57
N TYR A 54 -18.53 -30.87 -13.61
CA TYR A 54 -18.74 -29.69 -12.76
C TYR A 54 -17.47 -28.85 -12.70
N THR A 55 -17.62 -27.56 -12.49
CA THR A 55 -16.48 -26.65 -12.31
C THR A 55 -16.57 -26.00 -10.94
N LEU A 56 -15.54 -26.22 -10.11
CA LEU A 56 -15.32 -25.51 -8.86
C LEU A 56 -14.56 -24.22 -9.18
N THR A 57 -15.12 -23.09 -8.78
CA THR A 57 -14.53 -21.76 -9.00
C THR A 57 -14.47 -21.00 -7.68
N GLU A 58 -13.35 -20.36 -7.42
CA GLU A 58 -13.21 -19.37 -6.38
C GLU A 58 -13.63 -18.00 -6.92
N THR A 59 -14.63 -17.39 -6.30
CA THR A 59 -15.17 -16.08 -6.72
C THR A 59 -14.59 -14.92 -5.91
N LYS A 60 -14.02 -15.22 -4.74
CA LYS A 60 -13.25 -14.30 -3.91
C LYS A 60 -12.28 -15.12 -3.04
N PRO A 61 -10.99 -14.82 -3.07
CA PRO A 61 -10.02 -15.48 -2.18
C PRO A 61 -10.19 -15.04 -0.73
N ALA A 62 -9.62 -15.79 0.19
CA ALA A 62 -9.45 -15.37 1.57
C ALA A 62 -8.52 -14.15 1.63
N ASP A 63 -8.66 -13.33 2.67
CA ASP A 63 -7.84 -12.13 2.82
C ASP A 63 -6.35 -12.50 2.93
N GLY A 64 -5.51 -11.88 2.10
CA GLY A 64 -4.08 -12.17 1.99
C GLY A 64 -3.70 -13.31 1.05
N TYR A 65 -4.67 -13.92 0.39
CA TYR A 65 -4.46 -15.00 -0.57
C TYR A 65 -4.82 -14.56 -2.00
N VAL A 66 -4.36 -15.34 -2.96
CA VAL A 66 -4.58 -15.13 -4.40
C VAL A 66 -5.64 -16.11 -4.88
N THR A 67 -6.50 -15.64 -5.80
CA THR A 67 -7.56 -16.47 -6.39
C THR A 67 -6.97 -17.71 -7.09
N ALA A 68 -7.43 -18.88 -6.69
CA ALA A 68 -7.04 -20.14 -7.31
C ALA A 68 -7.66 -20.30 -8.73
N GLU A 69 -6.94 -21.07 -9.58
CA GLU A 69 -7.52 -21.52 -10.85
C GLU A 69 -8.72 -22.45 -10.61
N SER A 70 -9.72 -22.35 -11.49
CA SER A 70 -10.91 -23.21 -11.44
C SER A 70 -10.54 -24.68 -11.69
N ILE A 71 -11.20 -25.59 -10.98
CA ILE A 71 -11.01 -27.04 -11.09
C ILE A 71 -12.25 -27.68 -11.74
N THR A 72 -12.08 -28.33 -12.88
CA THR A 72 -13.15 -29.16 -13.48
C THR A 72 -13.01 -30.61 -13.04
N PHE A 73 -14.12 -31.20 -12.59
CA PHE A 73 -14.17 -32.59 -12.17
C PHE A 73 -15.43 -33.29 -12.70
N THR A 74 -15.42 -34.60 -12.79
CA THR A 74 -16.58 -35.41 -13.14
C THR A 74 -17.09 -36.10 -11.87
N ALA A 75 -18.40 -36.03 -11.61
CA ALA A 75 -18.96 -36.75 -10.47
C ALA A 75 -18.91 -38.27 -10.72
N GLU A 76 -18.25 -39.01 -9.85
CA GLU A 76 -17.99 -40.44 -9.99
C GLU A 76 -19.02 -41.27 -9.19
N ASP A 77 -19.40 -42.42 -9.74
CA ASP A 77 -20.15 -43.41 -9.02
C ASP A 77 -19.25 -44.25 -8.11
N THR A 78 -19.06 -43.74 -6.91
CA THR A 78 -18.16 -44.38 -5.92
C THR A 78 -18.83 -44.48 -4.55
N ALA A 79 -18.61 -45.61 -3.88
CA ALA A 79 -19.07 -45.81 -2.50
C ALA A 79 -18.34 -44.97 -1.47
N LYS A 80 -17.27 -44.25 -1.88
CA LYS A 80 -16.47 -43.35 -1.02
C LYS A 80 -16.68 -41.90 -1.47
N SER A 81 -16.43 -40.94 -0.58
CA SER A 81 -16.39 -39.52 -0.96
C SER A 81 -15.27 -39.25 -1.97
N GLN A 82 -15.60 -38.59 -3.08
CA GLN A 82 -14.64 -38.06 -4.03
C GLN A 82 -14.04 -36.78 -3.42
N LYS A 83 -12.72 -36.68 -3.40
CA LYS A 83 -12.02 -35.53 -2.80
C LYS A 83 -11.52 -34.58 -3.86
N ILE A 84 -11.82 -33.30 -3.70
CA ILE A 84 -11.33 -32.21 -4.52
C ILE A 84 -10.63 -31.21 -3.59
N GLU A 85 -9.37 -30.91 -3.86
CA GLU A 85 -8.59 -29.92 -3.10
C GLU A 85 -8.28 -28.71 -3.96
N MET A 86 -8.66 -27.51 -3.49
CA MET A 86 -8.30 -26.24 -4.11
C MET A 86 -7.31 -25.50 -3.18
N LYS A 87 -6.19 -25.05 -3.75
CA LYS A 87 -5.09 -24.45 -3.00
C LYS A 87 -4.86 -23.02 -3.41
N ASP A 88 -4.65 -22.13 -2.43
CA ASP A 88 -4.25 -20.75 -2.66
C ASP A 88 -2.81 -20.48 -2.27
N ASP A 89 -2.14 -19.70 -3.09
CA ASP A 89 -0.89 -19.02 -2.72
C ASP A 89 -1.19 -17.72 -2.00
N VAL A 90 -0.19 -17.16 -1.31
CA VAL A 90 -0.30 -15.86 -0.63
C VAL A 90 0.08 -14.72 -1.56
N THR A 91 -0.44 -13.52 -1.29
CA THR A 91 0.10 -12.29 -1.88
C THR A 91 1.49 -12.02 -1.32
N LYS A 92 2.37 -11.40 -2.13
CA LYS A 92 3.78 -11.15 -1.77
C LYS A 92 4.16 -9.75 -2.20
N VAL A 93 4.64 -8.93 -1.26
CA VAL A 93 5.06 -7.55 -1.51
C VAL A 93 6.48 -7.36 -0.98
N GLU A 94 7.35 -6.77 -1.79
CA GLU A 94 8.71 -6.38 -1.43
C GLU A 94 8.82 -4.86 -1.49
N ILE A 95 9.15 -4.22 -0.37
CA ILE A 95 9.25 -2.77 -0.25
C ILE A 95 10.71 -2.37 -0.04
N SER A 96 11.25 -1.63 -1.00
CA SER A 96 12.58 -1.03 -0.93
C SER A 96 12.49 0.43 -0.52
N LYS A 97 13.28 0.82 0.47
CA LYS A 97 13.55 2.20 0.83
C LYS A 97 14.96 2.55 0.39
N THR A 98 15.09 3.40 -0.64
CA THR A 98 16.39 3.64 -1.28
C THR A 98 16.73 5.14 -1.34
N ASP A 99 18.01 5.44 -1.54
CA ASP A 99 18.46 6.75 -2.01
C ASP A 99 18.15 6.90 -3.52
N ILE A 100 18.48 8.06 -4.09
CA ILE A 100 18.27 8.33 -5.53
C ILE A 100 19.11 7.43 -6.43
N SER A 101 20.21 6.84 -5.94
CA SER A 101 21.05 5.91 -6.68
C SER A 101 20.50 4.48 -6.71
N GLY A 102 19.50 4.20 -5.89
CA GLY A 102 18.88 2.89 -5.74
C GLY A 102 19.54 1.99 -4.68
N LYS A 103 20.42 2.54 -3.85
CA LYS A 103 21.01 1.84 -2.70
C LYS A 103 20.00 1.84 -1.55
N GLU A 104 19.80 0.67 -0.91
CA GLU A 104 18.94 0.55 0.29
C GLU A 104 19.41 1.51 1.39
N LEU A 105 18.43 2.16 2.01
CA LEU A 105 18.61 3.24 2.97
C LEU A 105 18.01 2.83 4.33
N PRO A 106 18.86 2.37 5.29
CA PRO A 106 18.39 1.98 6.61
C PRO A 106 18.05 3.19 7.48
N GLY A 107 17.14 2.99 8.45
CA GLY A 107 16.82 3.95 9.50
C GLY A 107 15.58 4.82 9.25
N ALA A 108 14.93 4.72 8.10
CA ALA A 108 13.64 5.36 7.85
C ALA A 108 12.53 4.65 8.65
N LYS A 109 11.62 5.39 9.26
CA LYS A 109 10.39 4.83 9.84
C LYS A 109 9.29 4.85 8.81
N LEU A 110 8.80 3.67 8.45
CA LEU A 110 7.80 3.46 7.41
C LEU A 110 6.52 2.87 7.96
N THR A 111 5.39 3.24 7.36
CA THR A 111 4.06 2.76 7.73
C THR A 111 3.25 2.49 6.46
N ILE A 112 2.59 1.33 6.41
CA ILE A 112 1.56 1.04 5.41
C ILE A 112 0.20 1.41 5.99
N LEU A 113 -0.56 2.18 5.24
CA LEU A 113 -1.94 2.53 5.53
C LEU A 113 -2.86 1.86 4.51
N ASP A 114 -4.00 1.35 4.98
CA ASP A 114 -5.08 0.90 4.10
C ASP A 114 -5.83 2.07 3.44
N LYS A 115 -6.80 1.77 2.59
CA LYS A 115 -7.64 2.76 1.90
C LYS A 115 -8.40 3.71 2.84
N ASP A 116 -8.62 3.32 4.10
CA ASP A 116 -9.33 4.09 5.11
C ASP A 116 -8.35 4.89 6.00
N GLY A 117 -7.03 4.81 5.72
CA GLY A 117 -5.97 5.49 6.45
C GLY A 117 -5.58 4.81 7.76
N LYS A 118 -6.03 3.58 7.98
CA LYS A 118 -5.66 2.79 9.16
C LYS A 118 -4.30 2.14 8.95
N THR A 119 -3.44 2.19 9.96
CA THR A 119 -2.15 1.49 9.96
C THR A 119 -2.33 -0.03 9.88
N VAL A 120 -1.70 -0.63 8.87
CA VAL A 120 -1.62 -2.07 8.65
C VAL A 120 -0.34 -2.62 9.23
N GLU A 121 0.79 -1.98 8.92
CA GLU A 121 2.12 -2.38 9.37
C GLU A 121 3.04 -1.16 9.52
N SER A 122 4.02 -1.23 10.43
CA SER A 122 5.06 -0.21 10.61
C SER A 122 6.39 -0.87 10.96
N TRP A 123 7.48 -0.38 10.36
CA TRP A 123 8.83 -0.89 10.61
C TRP A 123 9.88 0.21 10.42
N THR A 124 11.12 -0.13 10.72
CA THR A 124 12.28 0.70 10.38
C THR A 124 13.02 0.04 9.22
N SER A 125 13.34 0.80 8.16
CA SER A 125 14.06 0.29 6.99
C SER A 125 15.44 -0.24 7.37
N GLU A 126 15.88 -1.27 6.65
CA GLU A 126 17.17 -1.95 6.82
C GLU A 126 18.01 -1.85 5.53
N GLU A 127 19.16 -2.54 5.49
CA GLU A 127 20.04 -2.62 4.29
C GLU A 127 19.49 -3.56 3.20
N LYS A 128 18.26 -4.04 3.36
CA LYS A 128 17.55 -4.94 2.44
C LYS A 128 16.09 -4.54 2.36
N PRO A 129 15.39 -4.92 1.27
CA PRO A 129 13.95 -4.73 1.17
C PRO A 129 13.19 -5.38 2.32
N HIS A 130 12.08 -4.78 2.72
CA HIS A 130 11.12 -5.35 3.65
C HIS A 130 10.14 -6.23 2.87
N TYR A 131 9.98 -7.49 3.30
CA TYR A 131 9.14 -8.48 2.64
C TYR A 131 7.90 -8.77 3.47
N ILE A 132 6.73 -8.67 2.83
CA ILE A 132 5.42 -8.84 3.45
C ILE A 132 4.66 -9.92 2.69
N GLU A 133 4.15 -10.91 3.41
CA GLU A 133 3.22 -11.91 2.88
C GLU A 133 1.82 -11.67 3.43
N MET A 134 0.81 -12.14 2.73
CA MET A 134 -0.59 -12.12 3.14
C MET A 134 -1.16 -10.70 3.33
N LEU A 135 -0.63 -9.70 2.62
CA LEU A 135 -1.28 -8.38 2.58
C LEU A 135 -2.54 -8.50 1.69
N PRO A 136 -3.76 -8.21 2.18
CA PRO A 136 -4.98 -8.35 1.39
C PRO A 136 -4.93 -7.60 0.06
N ILE A 137 -5.56 -8.14 -0.99
CA ILE A 137 -5.70 -7.48 -2.29
C ILE A 137 -6.41 -6.14 -2.09
N GLY A 138 -5.83 -5.04 -2.62
CA GLY A 138 -6.41 -3.70 -2.45
C GLY A 138 -5.41 -2.57 -2.57
N GLU A 139 -5.91 -1.35 -2.33
CA GLU A 139 -5.12 -0.12 -2.41
C GLU A 139 -4.51 0.24 -1.05
N TYR A 140 -3.25 0.67 -1.07
CA TYR A 140 -2.47 1.03 0.11
C TYR A 140 -1.67 2.30 -0.13
N THR A 141 -1.24 2.91 0.97
CA THR A 141 -0.32 4.04 0.97
C THR A 141 0.89 3.68 1.84
N LEU A 142 2.08 3.73 1.26
CA LEU A 142 3.34 3.68 2.00
C LEU A 142 3.70 5.10 2.40
N ARG A 143 3.85 5.34 3.69
CA ARG A 143 4.20 6.63 4.30
C ARG A 143 5.53 6.53 5.01
N GLU A 144 6.35 7.55 4.86
CA GLU A 144 7.51 7.76 5.69
C GLU A 144 7.20 8.71 6.85
N GLU A 145 7.29 8.20 8.07
CA GLU A 145 7.08 9.01 9.29
C GLU A 145 8.34 9.81 9.66
N SER A 146 9.51 9.27 9.36
CA SER A 146 10.79 9.96 9.52
C SER A 146 11.86 9.37 8.60
N ALA A 147 12.58 10.25 7.93
CA ALA A 147 13.74 9.89 7.12
C ALA A 147 14.99 9.63 8.00
N PRO A 148 15.98 8.90 7.47
CA PRO A 148 17.31 8.79 8.09
C PRO A 148 18.04 10.13 8.13
N ASP A 149 19.05 10.23 8.99
CA ASP A 149 19.87 11.43 9.08
C ASP A 149 20.49 11.82 7.73
N GLY A 150 20.39 13.09 7.38
CA GLY A 150 20.89 13.63 6.13
C GLY A 150 19.94 13.52 4.93
N TYR A 151 18.74 12.96 5.10
CA TYR A 151 17.75 12.83 4.05
C TYR A 151 16.47 13.62 4.35
N LEU A 152 15.73 13.95 3.30
CA LEU A 152 14.40 14.55 3.38
C LEU A 152 13.35 13.44 3.47
N VAL A 153 12.25 13.70 4.20
CA VAL A 153 11.10 12.79 4.23
C VAL A 153 10.46 12.78 2.84
N SER A 154 10.25 11.58 2.29
CA SER A 154 9.58 11.38 1.01
C SER A 154 8.08 11.65 1.07
N GLU A 155 7.50 11.95 -0.08
CA GLU A 155 6.04 11.94 -0.25
C GLU A 155 5.48 10.51 -0.16
N ASP A 156 4.19 10.41 0.21
CA ASP A 156 3.46 9.14 0.26
C ASP A 156 3.48 8.44 -1.12
N VAL A 157 3.77 7.13 -1.12
CA VAL A 157 3.70 6.28 -2.32
C VAL A 157 2.43 5.43 -2.27
N LYS A 158 1.53 5.61 -3.23
CA LYS A 158 0.35 4.75 -3.39
C LYS A 158 0.71 3.52 -4.19
N PHE A 159 0.23 2.37 -3.75
CA PHE A 159 0.40 1.10 -4.46
C PHE A 159 -0.83 0.21 -4.30
N THR A 160 -0.97 -0.76 -5.19
CA THR A 160 -2.05 -1.75 -5.17
C THR A 160 -1.44 -3.13 -4.98
N VAL A 161 -2.00 -3.92 -4.08
CA VAL A 161 -1.72 -5.36 -4.00
C VAL A 161 -2.66 -6.05 -4.98
N GLU A 162 -2.07 -6.60 -6.02
CA GLU A 162 -2.78 -7.28 -7.10
C GLU A 162 -3.05 -8.75 -6.76
N ASP A 163 -4.03 -9.35 -7.45
CA ASP A 163 -4.37 -10.77 -7.35
C ASP A 163 -3.35 -11.62 -8.11
N THR A 164 -2.15 -11.77 -7.53
CA THR A 164 -1.04 -12.53 -8.10
C THR A 164 -0.13 -13.10 -7.01
N GLY A 165 0.35 -14.33 -7.21
CA GLY A 165 1.37 -14.97 -6.37
C GLY A 165 2.81 -14.49 -6.63
N GLU A 166 3.00 -13.62 -7.63
CA GLU A 166 4.30 -13.01 -7.93
C GLU A 166 4.68 -11.96 -6.89
N ILE A 167 5.99 -11.76 -6.70
CA ILE A 167 6.48 -10.72 -5.80
C ILE A 167 6.24 -9.33 -6.44
N GLN A 168 5.42 -8.53 -5.80
CA GLN A 168 5.11 -7.16 -6.22
C GLN A 168 6.06 -6.19 -5.55
N LYS A 169 6.74 -5.34 -6.33
CA LYS A 169 7.80 -4.46 -5.84
C LYS A 169 7.31 -3.03 -5.70
N VAL A 170 7.56 -2.44 -4.54
CA VAL A 170 7.29 -1.03 -4.23
C VAL A 170 8.60 -0.36 -3.83
N VAL A 171 8.90 0.81 -4.39
CA VAL A 171 10.13 1.55 -4.10
C VAL A 171 9.79 2.96 -3.64
N MET A 172 10.30 3.35 -2.48
CA MET A 172 10.26 4.72 -1.98
C MET A 172 11.69 5.28 -1.95
N LYS A 173 11.89 6.48 -2.51
CA LYS A 173 13.22 7.09 -2.67
C LYS A 173 13.35 8.37 -1.86
N ASP A 174 14.48 8.56 -1.20
CA ASP A 174 14.82 9.79 -0.49
C ASP A 174 15.86 10.62 -1.24
N GLU A 175 15.66 11.93 -1.13
CA GLU A 175 16.63 12.92 -1.55
C GLU A 175 17.51 13.36 -0.37
N VAL A 176 18.79 13.63 -0.63
CA VAL A 176 19.71 14.16 0.38
C VAL A 176 19.28 15.58 0.74
N LYS A 177 19.31 15.92 2.04
CA LYS A 177 19.10 17.30 2.48
C LYS A 177 20.16 18.21 1.85
N PRO A 178 19.79 19.38 1.33
CA PRO A 178 20.75 20.39 0.92
C PRO A 178 21.64 20.76 2.10
N GLU A 179 22.97 20.82 1.88
CA GLU A 179 23.87 21.36 2.88
C GLU A 179 23.51 22.84 3.13
N GLU A 180 23.26 23.18 4.39
CA GLU A 180 23.14 24.59 4.76
C GLU A 180 24.51 25.22 4.56
N THR A 181 24.68 26.02 3.50
CA THR A 181 25.87 26.85 3.34
C THR A 181 25.91 27.80 4.54
N PRO A 182 26.99 27.78 5.36
CA PRO A 182 27.08 28.69 6.48
C PRO A 182 26.96 30.12 5.97
N ILE A 183 25.98 30.85 6.51
CA ILE A 183 25.86 32.30 6.24
C ILE A 183 27.17 32.91 6.65
N PRO A 184 27.90 33.59 5.75
CA PRO A 184 29.15 34.27 6.14
C PRO A 184 28.82 35.19 7.32
N GLU A 185 29.48 34.95 8.46
CA GLU A 185 29.37 35.86 9.60
C GLU A 185 29.80 37.23 9.11
N THR A 186 28.86 38.18 9.16
CA THR A 186 29.20 39.61 8.91
C THR A 186 30.28 39.98 9.90
N PRO A 187 31.45 40.46 9.46
CA PRO A 187 32.51 40.85 10.41
C PRO A 187 31.91 41.85 11.40
N SER A 188 31.94 41.49 12.67
CA SER A 188 31.64 42.42 13.77
C SER A 188 32.59 43.62 13.65
N THR A 189 32.04 44.72 13.14
CA THR A 189 32.78 45.99 13.12
C THR A 189 33.00 46.39 14.59
N GLN A 190 34.22 46.23 15.06
CA GLN A 190 34.63 46.82 16.33
C GLN A 190 34.39 48.34 16.22
N VAL A 191 33.47 48.82 17.02
CA VAL A 191 33.28 50.24 17.22
C VAL A 191 34.48 50.77 17.97
N THR A 192 35.43 51.30 17.24
CA THR A 192 36.48 52.15 17.86
C THR A 192 35.83 53.42 18.33
N ASP A 193 35.97 53.71 19.63
CA ASP A 193 35.57 54.97 20.25
C ASP A 193 36.09 56.17 19.44
N THR A 194 35.19 56.99 18.90
CA THR A 194 35.48 58.33 18.41
C THR A 194 35.02 59.35 19.42
N PRO A 195 35.79 60.41 19.63
CA PRO A 195 35.49 61.40 20.69
C PRO A 195 34.25 62.25 20.39
N LYS A 196 33.53 62.48 21.46
CA LYS A 196 32.32 63.28 21.57
C LYS A 196 32.56 64.71 21.14
N THR A 197 32.02 65.17 20.03
CA THR A 197 31.72 66.57 19.78
C THR A 197 30.23 66.72 19.61
N GLY A 198 29.66 67.60 20.49
CA GLY A 198 28.22 67.80 20.52
C GLY A 198 27.71 68.59 19.32
N ASP A 199 26.57 68.17 18.81
CA ASP A 199 25.57 69.05 18.23
C ASP A 199 24.21 68.38 18.30
N ASP A 200 23.27 69.07 19.00
CA ASP A 200 21.89 68.65 19.14
C ASP A 200 21.08 69.13 17.92
N THR A 201 20.80 68.24 16.96
CA THR A 201 19.79 68.54 15.97
C THR A 201 18.92 67.33 15.67
N HIS A 202 17.65 67.50 15.87
CA HIS A 202 16.54 66.57 15.69
C HIS A 202 16.58 65.79 14.37
N MET A 203 17.03 64.51 14.39
CA MET A 203 17.00 63.60 13.25
C MET A 203 16.14 62.35 13.50
N LEU A 204 14.99 62.54 14.21
CA LEU A 204 14.05 61.43 14.51
C LEU A 204 12.79 61.46 13.68
N ILE A 205 12.72 62.21 12.58
CA ILE A 205 11.48 62.38 11.80
C ILE A 205 11.48 61.64 10.44
N TRP A 206 12.62 61.10 9.98
CA TRP A 206 12.72 60.55 8.62
C TRP A 206 12.72 59.03 8.49
N ILE A 207 12.62 58.26 9.59
CA ILE A 207 12.65 56.78 9.57
C ILE A 207 11.25 56.13 9.51
N LEU A 208 10.17 56.93 9.61
CA LEU A 208 8.78 56.38 9.62
C LEU A 208 8.03 56.45 8.26
N LEU A 209 8.71 56.77 7.16
CA LEU A 209 8.07 56.89 5.83
C LEU A 209 8.50 55.86 4.79
N ALA A 210 9.28 54.80 5.16
CA ALA A 210 9.75 53.78 4.23
C ALA A 210 9.08 52.38 4.36
N ILE A 211 8.01 52.23 5.18
CA ILE A 211 7.32 50.95 5.39
C ILE A 211 5.85 50.99 4.92
N ALA A 212 5.51 51.86 4.03
CA ALA A 212 4.13 51.94 3.46
C ALA A 212 4.17 51.86 1.92
N GLY A 213 4.57 50.74 1.35
CA GLY A 213 4.59 50.67 -0.11
C GLY A 213 4.85 49.29 -0.69
N MET A 214 4.29 48.21 -0.15
CA MET A 214 4.16 46.94 -0.89
C MET A 214 2.99 46.10 -0.34
N ALA A 215 1.79 46.51 -0.64
CA ALA A 215 0.61 45.68 -0.58
C ALA A 215 -0.29 46.06 -1.74
N GLY A 216 -0.41 45.21 -2.72
CA GLY A 216 -1.40 45.41 -3.79
C GLY A 216 -1.03 44.69 -5.07
N SER A 217 -1.45 43.47 -5.26
CA SER A 217 -2.34 43.10 -6.38
C SER A 217 -2.40 41.58 -6.54
N VAL A 218 -3.41 40.95 -5.97
CA VAL A 218 -3.86 39.61 -6.38
C VAL A 218 -5.08 39.85 -7.26
N SER A 219 -4.91 39.70 -8.57
CA SER A 219 -6.00 39.73 -9.54
C SER A 219 -6.64 38.34 -9.61
N ALA A 220 -7.86 38.23 -9.11
CA ALA A 220 -8.72 37.09 -9.28
C ALA A 220 -9.21 37.00 -10.74
N PHE A 221 -8.85 35.93 -11.47
CA PHE A 221 -9.47 35.59 -12.76
C PHE A 221 -10.69 34.69 -12.50
N TRP A 222 -11.88 35.24 -12.73
CA TRP A 222 -13.14 34.52 -12.85
C TRP A 222 -13.28 33.97 -14.27
N VAL A 223 -13.36 32.64 -14.41
CA VAL A 223 -13.77 32.00 -15.68
C VAL A 223 -15.25 31.65 -15.59
N VAL A 224 -16.05 32.38 -16.37
CA VAL A 224 -17.49 32.11 -16.58
C VAL A 224 -17.62 30.98 -17.59
N LYS A 225 -18.22 29.84 -17.19
CA LYS A 225 -18.60 28.75 -18.07
C LYS A 225 -19.97 28.99 -18.65
N LYS A 226 -20.04 29.34 -19.96
CA LYS A 226 -21.29 29.43 -20.72
C LYS A 226 -21.74 28.03 -21.18
N ARG A 227 -23.00 27.70 -20.84
CA ARG A 227 -23.74 26.54 -21.40
C ARG A 227 -24.14 26.80 -22.85
N LYS A 228 -23.98 25.79 -23.67
CA LYS A 228 -24.93 25.37 -24.70
C LYS A 228 -24.94 23.86 -24.77
#